data_f36133483563fc7fbf17297619e856f0
#
_entry.id   f36133483563fc7fbf17297619e856f0
#
_cell.length_a   1.000
_cell.length_b   1.000
_cell.length_c   1.000
_cell.angle_alpha   90.00
_cell.angle_beta   90.00
_cell.angle_gamma   90.00
#
_symmetry.space_group_name_H-M   'P 1'
#
loop_
_entity.id
_entity.type
_entity.pdbx_description
1 polymer ?
#
loop_
_entity_poly.entity_id
_entity_poly.type
_entity_poly.pdbx_seq_one_letter_code
_entity_poly.pdbx_strand_id
1 'polypeptide(L)'
;MAQKLIQGVRGMHDILPDDAERWELFEEIVRGWLRSYGYRPIRTPILEFTPLFVRGVGEHTDIVEKEMYAFEDRLNGDPLVLRPEGTAPCVRAVLEHNLINASGPQRLYYNGPMFRHERPQKGRQRQFHQFGVEAFGYTGPDIDAEHIVMLARLWRDLGLEEDISLELNTLGSSDERAAHRQALIAYFEAHRDQLDEDAQRRLHSNPLRILDTKNPAMQALVEAAPKLAEFLGVDSLAHFEGVQTLLREAAIPFRINPRLVRGLDYYNRTVFEWVTDKLGAQATVCGGGRYDGLVEQLGGKPTPACGFGMGIERLMMLWEVSQGDAARSVPDVYLVHQGEAASRFAFRLAEQLREDGFAVVLHCGGGNFKNQMKKADGSGAAVAVIVGDDEAAAEEASFKLLREGGEQRRLPAAQLGETLAALLYNVEEEDGSV
;
A
#
# COMPACT_ATOMS: atom_id res chain seq x y z
N MET A 1 24.26 -36.98 -2.24
CA MET A 1 23.27 -36.19 -3.03
C MET A 1 23.34 -34.76 -2.54
N ALA A 2 23.58 -33.76 -3.40
CA ALA A 2 23.53 -32.37 -2.99
C ALA A 2 22.09 -32.04 -2.53
N GLN A 3 21.94 -31.44 -1.35
CA GLN A 3 20.64 -30.97 -0.86
C GLN A 3 20.12 -29.91 -1.83
N LYS A 4 18.87 -30.09 -2.30
CA LYS A 4 18.21 -29.11 -3.16
C LYS A 4 17.94 -27.85 -2.34
N LEU A 5 18.29 -26.69 -2.88
CA LEU A 5 18.00 -25.40 -2.25
C LEU A 5 16.50 -25.26 -1.99
N ILE A 6 16.14 -24.87 -0.78
CA ILE A 6 14.75 -24.55 -0.42
C ILE A 6 14.43 -23.17 -0.98
N GLN A 7 13.35 -23.08 -1.73
CA GLN A 7 12.86 -21.84 -2.35
C GLN A 7 11.63 -21.32 -1.62
N GLY A 8 11.34 -20.05 -1.78
CA GLY A 8 10.11 -19.41 -1.28
C GLY A 8 8.84 -20.01 -1.90
N VAL A 9 7.71 -19.82 -1.23
CA VAL A 9 6.40 -20.27 -1.71
C VAL A 9 6.03 -19.52 -2.99
N ARG A 10 5.59 -20.24 -4.01
CA ARG A 10 5.22 -19.63 -5.30
C ARG A 10 4.12 -18.56 -5.11
N GLY A 11 4.39 -17.34 -5.55
CA GLY A 11 3.50 -16.20 -5.44
C GLY A 11 3.63 -15.44 -4.12
N MET A 12 4.63 -15.79 -3.30
CA MET A 12 5.09 -15.02 -2.16
C MET A 12 6.55 -14.66 -2.41
N HIS A 13 6.89 -13.39 -2.35
CA HIS A 13 8.20 -12.88 -2.73
C HIS A 13 8.88 -12.20 -1.56
N ASP A 14 10.20 -12.41 -1.47
CA ASP A 14 11.04 -11.62 -0.58
C ASP A 14 11.19 -10.20 -1.18
N ILE A 15 11.14 -9.19 -0.34
CA ILE A 15 11.50 -7.82 -0.68
C ILE A 15 12.96 -7.67 -0.29
N LEU A 16 13.84 -7.58 -1.29
CA LEU A 16 15.29 -7.55 -1.08
C LEU A 16 15.74 -6.14 -0.65
N PRO A 17 16.96 -5.96 -0.08
CA PRO A 17 17.38 -4.70 0.52
C PRO A 17 17.18 -3.46 -0.35
N ASP A 18 17.60 -3.51 -1.61
CA ASP A 18 17.44 -2.35 -2.53
C ASP A 18 15.96 -1.97 -2.76
N ASP A 19 15.06 -2.97 -2.82
CA ASP A 19 13.63 -2.75 -2.94
C ASP A 19 13.01 -2.34 -1.60
N ALA A 20 13.50 -2.93 -0.48
CA ALA A 20 13.00 -2.64 0.86
C ALA A 20 13.23 -1.17 1.25
N GLU A 21 14.38 -0.59 0.91
CA GLU A 21 14.65 0.84 1.14
C GLU A 21 13.64 1.74 0.41
N ARG A 22 13.33 1.42 -0.85
CA ARG A 22 12.29 2.15 -1.62
C ARG A 22 10.91 2.00 -1.01
N TRP A 23 10.61 0.80 -0.48
CA TRP A 23 9.36 0.55 0.21
C TRP A 23 9.23 1.37 1.50
N GLU A 24 10.29 1.46 2.29
CA GLU A 24 10.31 2.28 3.51
C GLU A 24 10.06 3.76 3.19
N LEU A 25 10.74 4.30 2.18
CA LEU A 25 10.51 5.67 1.72
C LEU A 25 9.05 5.91 1.29
N PHE A 26 8.52 5.01 0.46
CA PHE A 26 7.11 5.09 0.05
C PHE A 26 6.16 5.04 1.25
N GLU A 27 6.40 4.12 2.17
CA GLU A 27 5.57 4.00 3.38
C GLU A 27 5.64 5.24 4.27
N GLU A 28 6.80 5.90 4.37
CA GLU A 28 6.95 7.16 5.11
C GLU A 28 6.14 8.30 4.48
N ILE A 29 6.19 8.44 3.16
CA ILE A 29 5.39 9.42 2.41
C ILE A 29 3.91 9.17 2.70
N VAL A 30 3.43 7.93 2.56
CA VAL A 30 2.02 7.58 2.80
C VAL A 30 1.63 7.80 4.25
N ARG A 31 2.45 7.45 5.22
CA ARG A 31 2.18 7.69 6.65
C ARG A 31 2.12 9.20 6.98
N GLY A 32 3.02 10.00 6.40
CA GLY A 32 3.01 11.46 6.53
C GLY A 32 1.73 12.06 5.99
N TRP A 33 1.34 11.65 4.80
CA TRP A 33 0.11 12.06 4.14
C TRP A 33 -1.14 11.66 4.96
N LEU A 34 -1.25 10.42 5.47
CA LEU A 34 -2.37 9.98 6.31
C LEU A 34 -2.51 10.80 7.61
N ARG A 35 -1.38 11.13 8.25
CA ARG A 35 -1.38 11.98 9.45
C ARG A 35 -1.91 13.38 9.15
N SER A 36 -1.63 13.94 7.96
CA SER A 36 -2.14 15.26 7.57
C SER A 36 -3.67 15.33 7.45
N TYR A 37 -4.33 14.18 7.27
CA TYR A 37 -5.79 14.02 7.26
C TYR A 37 -6.36 13.53 8.59
N GLY A 38 -5.53 13.44 9.65
CA GLY A 38 -5.96 13.02 10.99
C GLY A 38 -6.22 11.53 11.15
N TYR A 39 -5.73 10.69 10.24
CA TYR A 39 -5.84 9.23 10.37
C TYR A 39 -4.81 8.70 11.36
N ARG A 40 -5.24 7.77 12.21
CA ARG A 40 -4.42 7.11 13.23
C ARG A 40 -4.14 5.65 12.87
N PRO A 41 -2.94 5.14 13.15
CA PRO A 41 -2.60 3.75 12.86
C PRO A 41 -3.35 2.78 13.74
N ILE A 42 -3.83 1.68 13.14
CA ILE A 42 -4.29 0.48 13.84
C ILE A 42 -3.53 -0.74 13.30
N ARG A 43 -3.24 -1.72 14.13
CA ARG A 43 -2.62 -2.99 13.72
C ARG A 43 -3.47 -4.14 14.20
N THR A 44 -3.97 -4.93 13.25
CA THR A 44 -4.74 -6.15 13.52
C THR A 44 -3.88 -7.39 13.30
N PRO A 45 -4.17 -8.51 13.95
CA PRO A 45 -3.49 -9.78 13.70
C PRO A 45 -3.57 -10.20 12.23
N ILE A 46 -2.61 -11.01 11.80
CA ILE A 46 -2.61 -11.64 10.47
C ILE A 46 -3.59 -12.81 10.43
N LEU A 47 -3.71 -13.52 11.55
CA LEU A 47 -4.65 -14.62 11.73
C LEU A 47 -5.96 -14.10 12.31
N GLU A 48 -7.06 -14.53 11.71
CA GLU A 48 -8.42 -14.23 12.14
C GLU A 48 -9.28 -15.52 12.10
N PHE A 49 -10.42 -15.49 12.74
CA PHE A 49 -11.41 -16.56 12.61
C PHE A 49 -12.07 -16.51 11.22
N THR A 50 -12.16 -17.65 10.55
CA THR A 50 -12.82 -17.78 9.23
C THR A 50 -14.22 -17.16 9.18
N PRO A 51 -15.10 -17.31 10.20
CA PRO A 51 -16.41 -16.69 10.20
C PRO A 51 -16.43 -15.16 10.07
N LEU A 52 -15.34 -14.46 10.42
CA LEU A 52 -15.23 -13.02 10.24
C LEU A 52 -15.39 -12.65 8.75
N PHE A 53 -14.70 -13.36 7.88
CA PHE A 53 -14.72 -13.05 6.44
C PHE A 53 -15.97 -13.66 5.75
N VAL A 54 -16.40 -14.85 6.14
CA VAL A 54 -17.65 -15.44 5.62
C VAL A 54 -18.82 -14.49 5.86
N ARG A 55 -18.93 -13.95 7.09
CA ARG A 55 -19.99 -13.02 7.46
C ARG A 55 -19.76 -11.62 6.87
N GLY A 56 -18.55 -11.08 6.94
CA GLY A 56 -18.25 -9.70 6.55
C GLY A 56 -18.11 -9.51 5.05
N VAL A 57 -17.39 -10.38 4.35
CA VAL A 57 -17.07 -10.24 2.92
C VAL A 57 -18.17 -10.78 2.01
N GLY A 58 -18.88 -11.78 2.47
CA GLY A 58 -19.95 -12.47 1.73
C GLY A 58 -19.56 -13.89 1.32
N GLU A 59 -20.45 -14.84 1.62
CA GLU A 59 -20.26 -16.28 1.43
C GLU A 59 -19.98 -16.66 -0.03
N HIS A 60 -20.57 -15.94 -0.98
CA HIS A 60 -20.50 -16.22 -2.42
C HIS A 60 -19.50 -15.35 -3.17
N THR A 61 -18.54 -14.78 -2.47
CA THR A 61 -17.45 -14.04 -3.12
C THR A 61 -16.30 -14.98 -3.49
N ASP A 62 -15.57 -14.68 -4.57
CA ASP A 62 -14.41 -15.49 -4.97
C ASP A 62 -13.35 -15.58 -3.85
N ILE A 63 -13.22 -14.53 -3.03
CA ILE A 63 -12.32 -14.51 -1.88
C ILE A 63 -12.71 -15.62 -0.89
N VAL A 64 -13.96 -15.69 -0.48
CA VAL A 64 -14.41 -16.66 0.53
C VAL A 64 -14.49 -18.07 -0.05
N GLU A 65 -14.95 -18.25 -1.28
CA GLU A 65 -15.12 -19.57 -1.89
C GLU A 65 -13.79 -20.24 -2.27
N LYS A 66 -12.77 -19.47 -2.70
CA LYS A 66 -11.59 -20.04 -3.41
C LYS A 66 -10.24 -19.49 -2.98
N GLU A 67 -10.20 -18.26 -2.41
CA GLU A 67 -8.93 -17.54 -2.29
C GLU A 67 -8.41 -17.45 -0.85
N MET A 68 -9.17 -17.87 0.15
CA MET A 68 -8.71 -17.86 1.54
C MET A 68 -7.68 -18.97 1.82
N TYR A 69 -6.63 -18.63 2.58
CA TYR A 69 -5.74 -19.58 3.21
C TYR A 69 -6.32 -19.98 4.58
N ALA A 70 -7.33 -20.86 4.56
CA ALA A 70 -8.03 -21.33 5.76
C ALA A 70 -7.47 -22.68 6.23
N PHE A 71 -7.42 -22.89 7.53
CA PHE A 71 -6.98 -24.12 8.19
C PHE A 71 -7.62 -24.25 9.58
N GLU A 72 -7.56 -25.43 10.17
CA GLU A 72 -8.00 -25.67 11.56
C GLU A 72 -6.81 -25.57 12.52
N ASP A 73 -7.00 -24.89 13.65
CA ASP A 73 -6.03 -24.90 14.74
C ASP A 73 -5.91 -26.32 15.32
N ARG A 74 -4.70 -26.84 15.34
CA ARG A 74 -4.44 -28.21 15.83
C ARG A 74 -4.67 -28.39 17.32
N LEU A 75 -4.71 -27.29 18.09
CA LEU A 75 -4.90 -27.35 19.56
C LEU A 75 -6.37 -27.49 19.94
N ASN A 76 -7.26 -26.78 19.26
CA ASN A 76 -8.66 -26.67 19.67
C ASN A 76 -9.67 -26.83 18.53
N GLY A 77 -9.21 -26.99 17.28
CA GLY A 77 -10.08 -27.16 16.10
C GLY A 77 -10.71 -25.87 15.59
N ASP A 78 -10.28 -24.71 16.05
CA ASP A 78 -10.84 -23.45 15.60
C ASP A 78 -10.57 -23.22 14.10
N PRO A 79 -11.56 -22.75 13.31
CA PRO A 79 -11.38 -22.40 11.90
C PRO A 79 -10.68 -21.05 11.77
N LEU A 80 -9.40 -21.08 11.39
CA LEU A 80 -8.55 -19.92 11.23
C LEU A 80 -8.27 -19.62 9.75
N VAL A 81 -7.90 -18.37 9.46
CA VAL A 81 -7.56 -17.91 8.12
C VAL A 81 -6.49 -16.83 8.17
N LEU A 82 -5.56 -16.85 7.22
CA LEU A 82 -4.72 -15.70 6.94
C LEU A 82 -5.58 -14.62 6.27
N ARG A 83 -5.63 -13.42 6.85
CA ARG A 83 -6.51 -12.32 6.40
C ARG A 83 -6.37 -12.04 4.91
N PRO A 84 -7.45 -12.12 4.11
CA PRO A 84 -7.43 -11.82 2.68
C PRO A 84 -7.60 -10.32 2.37
N GLU A 85 -8.00 -9.52 3.35
CA GLU A 85 -8.21 -8.08 3.30
C GLU A 85 -8.18 -7.49 4.73
N GLY A 86 -8.22 -6.19 4.90
CA GLY A 86 -8.01 -5.55 6.19
C GLY A 86 -9.23 -4.85 6.78
N THR A 87 -10.30 -4.62 6.01
CA THR A 87 -11.50 -3.89 6.47
C THR A 87 -12.26 -4.67 7.56
N ALA A 88 -12.57 -5.94 7.32
CA ALA A 88 -13.28 -6.77 8.31
C ALA A 88 -12.48 -6.95 9.62
N PRO A 89 -11.16 -7.20 9.63
CA PRO A 89 -10.32 -7.14 10.82
C PRO A 89 -10.35 -5.79 11.54
N CYS A 90 -10.33 -4.67 10.80
CA CYS A 90 -10.43 -3.33 11.38
C CYS A 90 -11.79 -3.12 12.06
N VAL A 91 -12.89 -3.48 11.39
CA VAL A 91 -14.26 -3.40 11.97
C VAL A 91 -14.36 -4.28 13.22
N ARG A 92 -13.86 -5.53 13.19
CA ARG A 92 -13.83 -6.41 14.37
C ARG A 92 -13.08 -5.75 15.53
N ALA A 93 -11.90 -5.19 15.29
CA ALA A 93 -11.11 -4.53 16.32
C ALA A 93 -11.83 -3.28 16.89
N VAL A 94 -12.47 -2.49 16.05
CA VAL A 94 -13.27 -1.33 16.46
C VAL A 94 -14.43 -1.75 17.36
N LEU A 95 -15.09 -2.86 17.05
CA LEU A 95 -16.18 -3.43 17.84
C LEU A 95 -15.71 -4.02 19.15
N GLU A 96 -14.71 -4.91 19.10
CA GLU A 96 -14.18 -5.62 20.27
C GLU A 96 -13.64 -4.65 21.33
N HIS A 97 -12.97 -3.58 20.89
CA HIS A 97 -12.42 -2.57 21.79
C HIS A 97 -13.34 -1.35 21.99
N ASN A 98 -14.58 -1.42 21.48
CA ASN A 98 -15.61 -0.39 21.66
C ASN A 98 -15.15 1.03 21.29
N LEU A 99 -14.34 1.19 20.26
CA LEU A 99 -13.66 2.45 19.94
C LEU A 99 -14.63 3.59 19.58
N ILE A 100 -15.72 3.28 18.86
CA ILE A 100 -16.71 4.28 18.44
C ILE A 100 -17.48 4.86 19.64
N ASN A 101 -17.98 3.98 20.53
CA ASN A 101 -18.74 4.45 21.69
C ASN A 101 -17.85 5.17 22.72
N ALA A 102 -16.58 4.77 22.83
CA ALA A 102 -15.63 5.37 23.77
C ALA A 102 -15.11 6.75 23.33
N SER A 103 -14.93 6.96 22.02
CA SER A 103 -14.19 8.12 21.50
C SER A 103 -14.88 8.83 20.31
N GLY A 104 -16.13 8.45 19.99
CA GLY A 104 -16.86 9.02 18.84
C GLY A 104 -16.36 8.51 17.49
N PRO A 105 -16.59 9.27 16.39
CA PRO A 105 -16.17 8.89 15.05
C PRO A 105 -14.66 8.59 14.96
N GLN A 106 -14.29 7.60 14.15
CA GLN A 106 -12.90 7.15 14.03
C GLN A 106 -12.38 7.33 12.62
N ARG A 107 -11.11 7.71 12.51
CA ARG A 107 -10.30 7.73 11.28
C ARG A 107 -9.09 6.86 11.51
N LEU A 108 -9.05 5.69 10.88
CA LEU A 108 -8.05 4.67 11.12
C LEU A 108 -7.37 4.27 9.81
N TYR A 109 -6.09 3.91 9.89
CA TYR A 109 -5.40 3.27 8.79
C TYR A 109 -4.56 2.09 9.28
N TYR A 110 -4.36 1.13 8.41
CA TYR A 110 -3.46 0.01 8.62
C TYR A 110 -2.59 -0.21 7.40
N ASN A 111 -1.41 -0.82 7.60
CA ASN A 111 -0.63 -1.39 6.52
C ASN A 111 -0.13 -2.78 6.92
N GLY A 112 0.09 -3.63 5.94
CA GLY A 112 0.68 -4.94 6.15
C GLY A 112 0.24 -5.99 5.13
N PRO A 113 0.71 -7.22 5.30
CA PRO A 113 0.46 -8.30 4.36
C PRO A 113 -0.98 -8.80 4.40
N MET A 114 -1.50 -9.12 3.21
CA MET A 114 -2.76 -9.82 2.94
C MET A 114 -2.47 -11.09 2.15
N PHE A 115 -3.36 -12.08 2.21
CA PHE A 115 -3.11 -13.40 1.65
C PHE A 115 -4.30 -13.88 0.84
N ARG A 116 -4.06 -14.17 -0.46
CA ARG A 116 -5.09 -14.74 -1.35
C ARG A 116 -4.50 -15.85 -2.21
N HIS A 117 -5.12 -16.99 -2.22
CA HIS A 117 -4.73 -18.15 -3.02
C HIS A 117 -5.12 -17.95 -4.50
N GLU A 118 -4.60 -16.89 -5.10
CA GLU A 118 -4.82 -16.57 -6.50
C GLU A 118 -3.73 -17.18 -7.41
N ARG A 119 -4.03 -17.22 -8.73
CA ARG A 119 -3.01 -17.55 -9.72
C ARG A 119 -2.02 -16.37 -9.82
N PRO A 120 -0.72 -16.57 -9.48
CA PRO A 120 0.25 -15.48 -9.53
C PRO A 120 0.44 -14.95 -10.95
N GLN A 121 0.47 -13.62 -11.06
CA GLN A 121 0.79 -12.88 -12.30
C GLN A 121 1.37 -11.52 -11.92
N LYS A 122 1.89 -10.76 -12.88
CA LYS A 122 2.46 -9.43 -12.63
C LYS A 122 1.44 -8.54 -11.90
N GLY A 123 1.81 -7.97 -10.74
CA GLY A 123 0.94 -7.15 -9.90
C GLY A 123 -0.16 -7.90 -9.13
N ARG A 124 -0.13 -9.25 -9.13
CA ARG A 124 -1.06 -10.09 -8.37
C ARG A 124 -0.31 -11.26 -7.74
N GLN A 125 -0.15 -11.19 -6.44
CA GLN A 125 0.62 -12.13 -5.63
C GLN A 125 -0.27 -12.82 -4.59
N ARG A 126 0.18 -13.95 -4.05
CA ARG A 126 -0.53 -14.69 -3.00
C ARG A 126 -0.33 -14.08 -1.61
N GLN A 127 0.81 -13.46 -1.39
CA GLN A 127 1.05 -12.51 -0.31
C GLN A 127 1.29 -11.16 -0.96
N PHE A 128 0.55 -10.15 -0.55
CA PHE A 128 0.66 -8.78 -1.06
C PHE A 128 0.41 -7.80 0.09
N HIS A 129 0.84 -6.56 -0.05
CA HIS A 129 0.72 -5.57 1.00
C HIS A 129 -0.31 -4.51 0.63
N GLN A 130 -1.05 -4.07 1.62
CA GLN A 130 -2.04 -3.00 1.47
C GLN A 130 -1.87 -1.93 2.53
N PHE A 131 -2.04 -0.66 2.11
CA PHE A 131 -2.57 0.36 2.99
C PHE A 131 -4.09 0.33 2.89
N GLY A 132 -4.75 0.25 4.05
CA GLY A 132 -6.20 0.42 4.16
C GLY A 132 -6.52 1.62 5.02
N VAL A 133 -7.58 2.33 4.66
CA VAL A 133 -8.07 3.54 5.34
C VAL A 133 -9.54 3.38 5.60
N GLU A 134 -9.96 3.59 6.84
CA GLU A 134 -11.33 3.35 7.28
C GLU A 134 -11.82 4.53 8.13
N ALA A 135 -13.02 5.05 7.81
CA ALA A 135 -13.69 6.10 8.55
C ALA A 135 -15.04 5.59 9.07
N PHE A 136 -15.26 5.71 10.36
CA PHE A 136 -16.46 5.24 11.05
C PHE A 136 -17.24 6.37 11.68
N GLY A 137 -18.58 6.34 11.57
CA GLY A 137 -19.48 7.29 12.23
C GLY A 137 -19.76 8.56 11.44
N TYR A 138 -19.40 8.60 10.15
CA TYR A 138 -19.65 9.74 9.25
C TYR A 138 -20.75 9.40 8.24
N THR A 139 -21.83 10.16 8.23
CA THR A 139 -23.04 9.87 7.43
C THR A 139 -23.08 10.56 6.06
N GLY A 140 -22.40 11.71 5.93
CA GLY A 140 -22.48 12.56 4.75
C GLY A 140 -21.64 12.10 3.57
N PRO A 141 -21.84 12.69 2.39
CA PRO A 141 -21.02 12.46 1.21
C PRO A 141 -19.63 13.10 1.29
N ASP A 142 -19.41 13.96 2.26
CA ASP A 142 -18.19 14.72 2.51
C ASP A 142 -17.00 13.81 2.82
N ILE A 143 -17.19 12.79 3.65
CA ILE A 143 -16.11 11.84 3.97
C ILE A 143 -15.77 10.92 2.77
N ASP A 144 -16.77 10.55 1.94
CA ASP A 144 -16.51 9.80 0.70
C ASP A 144 -15.70 10.65 -0.27
N ALA A 145 -16.07 11.93 -0.44
CA ALA A 145 -15.34 12.88 -1.28
C ALA A 145 -13.93 13.14 -0.71
N GLU A 146 -13.78 13.30 0.61
CA GLU A 146 -12.47 13.48 1.25
C GLU A 146 -11.53 12.31 0.93
N HIS A 147 -12.00 11.05 1.00
CA HIS A 147 -11.21 9.88 0.63
C HIS A 147 -10.69 9.96 -0.81
N ILE A 148 -11.49 10.42 -1.73
CA ILE A 148 -11.11 10.55 -3.14
C ILE A 148 -10.13 11.72 -3.33
N VAL A 149 -10.41 12.88 -2.72
CA VAL A 149 -9.56 14.08 -2.82
C VAL A 149 -8.20 13.84 -2.18
N MET A 150 -8.14 13.18 -1.02
CA MET A 150 -6.87 12.86 -0.37
C MET A 150 -6.03 11.91 -1.22
N LEU A 151 -6.63 10.94 -1.91
CA LEU A 151 -5.94 10.06 -2.85
C LEU A 151 -5.41 10.83 -4.06
N ALA A 152 -6.20 11.73 -4.67
CA ALA A 152 -5.74 12.58 -5.75
C ALA A 152 -4.51 13.42 -5.36
N ARG A 153 -4.46 13.91 -4.11
CA ARG A 153 -3.30 14.59 -3.59
C ARG A 153 -2.09 13.65 -3.46
N LEU A 154 -2.29 12.43 -2.97
CA LEU A 154 -1.21 11.44 -2.89
C LEU A 154 -0.63 11.12 -4.27
N TRP A 155 -1.48 10.97 -5.29
CA TRP A 155 -1.01 10.72 -6.66
C TRP A 155 -0.14 11.87 -7.18
N ARG A 156 -0.51 13.12 -6.90
CA ARG A 156 0.29 14.28 -7.25
C ARG A 156 1.63 14.32 -6.47
N ASP A 157 1.59 14.07 -5.16
CA ASP A 157 2.79 14.06 -4.31
C ASP A 157 3.76 12.93 -4.71
N LEU A 158 3.26 11.84 -5.32
CA LEU A 158 4.03 10.74 -5.89
C LEU A 158 4.41 10.96 -7.37
N GLY A 159 3.93 12.02 -8.04
CA GLY A 159 4.14 12.25 -9.47
C GLY A 159 3.38 11.26 -10.38
N LEU A 160 2.24 10.75 -9.93
CA LEU A 160 1.44 9.73 -10.62
C LEU A 160 0.10 10.26 -11.16
N GLU A 161 -0.17 11.56 -11.05
CA GLU A 161 -1.48 12.15 -11.37
C GLU A 161 -1.89 11.96 -12.83
N GLU A 162 -0.94 11.98 -13.76
CA GLU A 162 -1.21 11.76 -15.19
C GLU A 162 -1.41 10.27 -15.56
N ASP A 163 -1.04 9.37 -14.67
CA ASP A 163 -1.01 7.93 -14.89
C ASP A 163 -2.22 7.21 -14.32
N ILE A 164 -3.02 7.90 -13.51
CA ILE A 164 -4.12 7.31 -12.75
C ILE A 164 -5.40 8.13 -12.96
N SER A 165 -6.49 7.46 -13.30
CA SER A 165 -7.81 8.06 -13.49
C SER A 165 -8.84 7.51 -12.52
N LEU A 166 -9.83 8.35 -12.17
CA LEU A 166 -10.90 8.03 -11.23
C LEU A 166 -12.13 7.50 -11.95
N GLU A 167 -12.58 6.32 -11.55
CA GLU A 167 -13.91 5.81 -11.87
C GLU A 167 -14.80 5.84 -10.62
N LEU A 168 -16.02 6.31 -10.78
CA LEU A 168 -16.99 6.52 -9.70
C LEU A 168 -18.32 5.88 -10.05
N ASN A 169 -18.98 5.27 -9.05
CA ASN A 169 -20.35 4.76 -9.17
C ASN A 169 -21.07 4.83 -7.82
N THR A 170 -22.36 4.57 -7.82
CA THR A 170 -23.14 4.30 -6.61
C THR A 170 -23.83 2.94 -6.72
N LEU A 171 -23.84 2.20 -5.63
CA LEU A 171 -24.55 0.92 -5.50
C LEU A 171 -25.93 1.10 -4.81
N GLY A 172 -26.31 2.32 -4.47
CA GLY A 172 -27.53 2.60 -3.74
C GLY A 172 -27.55 2.04 -2.32
N SER A 173 -28.72 2.07 -1.69
CA SER A 173 -28.95 1.43 -0.40
C SER A 173 -29.09 -0.10 -0.54
N SER A 174 -29.12 -0.80 0.60
CA SER A 174 -29.33 -2.27 0.60
C SER A 174 -30.66 -2.67 -0.02
N ASP A 175 -31.72 -1.89 0.22
CA ASP A 175 -33.07 -2.17 -0.30
C ASP A 175 -33.15 -1.92 -1.83
N GLU A 176 -32.55 -0.82 -2.29
CA GLU A 176 -32.45 -0.49 -3.71
C GLU A 176 -31.65 -1.56 -4.47
N ARG A 177 -30.53 -2.01 -3.89
CA ARG A 177 -29.74 -3.13 -4.43
C ARG A 177 -30.52 -4.43 -4.47
N ALA A 178 -31.32 -4.73 -3.42
CA ALA A 178 -32.16 -5.91 -3.39
C ALA A 178 -33.24 -5.87 -4.50
N ALA A 179 -33.88 -4.72 -4.70
CA ALA A 179 -34.84 -4.52 -5.79
C ALA A 179 -34.20 -4.69 -7.17
N HIS A 180 -33.04 -4.07 -7.42
CA HIS A 180 -32.27 -4.24 -8.66
C HIS A 180 -31.86 -5.71 -8.87
N ARG A 181 -31.39 -6.39 -7.80
CA ARG A 181 -31.03 -7.81 -7.86
C ARG A 181 -32.19 -8.68 -8.30
N GLN A 182 -33.40 -8.44 -7.78
CA GLN A 182 -34.60 -9.17 -8.19
C GLN A 182 -34.97 -8.91 -9.66
N ALA A 183 -34.84 -7.65 -10.10
CA ALA A 183 -35.06 -7.30 -11.50
C ALA A 183 -34.05 -7.98 -12.43
N LEU A 184 -32.77 -8.05 -12.04
CA LEU A 184 -31.73 -8.77 -12.79
C LEU A 184 -32.01 -10.28 -12.85
N ILE A 185 -32.43 -10.90 -11.75
CA ILE A 185 -32.80 -12.32 -11.75
C ILE A 185 -33.94 -12.55 -12.72
N ALA A 186 -35.01 -11.77 -12.65
CA ALA A 186 -36.17 -11.90 -13.55
C ALA A 186 -35.77 -11.70 -15.02
N TYR A 187 -34.92 -10.71 -15.31
CA TYR A 187 -34.41 -10.44 -16.63
C TYR A 187 -33.56 -11.59 -17.19
N PHE A 188 -32.58 -12.06 -16.43
CA PHE A 188 -31.69 -13.14 -16.87
C PHE A 188 -32.40 -14.50 -16.93
N GLU A 189 -33.40 -14.77 -16.08
CA GLU A 189 -34.25 -15.94 -16.21
C GLU A 189 -35.04 -15.97 -17.53
N ALA A 190 -35.57 -14.82 -17.96
CA ALA A 190 -36.26 -14.69 -19.25
C ALA A 190 -35.32 -14.87 -20.47
N HIS A 191 -34.00 -14.80 -20.26
CA HIS A 191 -32.98 -14.94 -21.32
C HIS A 191 -31.98 -16.07 -21.00
N ARG A 192 -32.39 -17.07 -20.24
CA ARG A 192 -31.54 -18.13 -19.71
C ARG A 192 -30.76 -18.91 -20.78
N ASP A 193 -31.33 -19.06 -21.94
CA ASP A 193 -30.72 -19.70 -23.11
C ASP A 193 -29.54 -18.92 -23.72
N GLN A 194 -29.43 -17.63 -23.42
CA GLN A 194 -28.32 -16.78 -23.85
C GLN A 194 -27.19 -16.68 -22.82
N LEU A 195 -27.37 -17.26 -21.62
CA LEU A 195 -26.38 -17.27 -20.56
C LEU A 195 -25.39 -18.42 -20.74
N ASP A 196 -24.08 -18.12 -20.59
CA ASP A 196 -23.07 -19.17 -20.48
C ASP A 196 -23.19 -19.94 -19.15
N GLU A 197 -22.45 -21.05 -19.02
CA GLU A 197 -22.52 -21.93 -17.84
C GLU A 197 -22.16 -21.19 -16.53
N ASP A 198 -21.24 -20.25 -16.58
CA ASP A 198 -20.82 -19.47 -15.41
C ASP A 198 -21.92 -18.48 -14.98
N ALA A 199 -22.51 -17.77 -15.93
CA ALA A 199 -23.65 -16.89 -15.68
C ALA A 199 -24.88 -17.65 -15.16
N GLN A 200 -25.18 -18.84 -15.70
CA GLN A 200 -26.27 -19.68 -15.20
C GLN A 200 -26.06 -20.11 -13.73
N ARG A 201 -24.84 -20.45 -13.35
CA ARG A 201 -24.50 -20.77 -11.95
C ARG A 201 -24.67 -19.57 -11.02
N ARG A 202 -24.35 -18.38 -11.50
CA ARG A 202 -24.38 -17.12 -10.72
C ARG A 202 -25.76 -16.47 -10.68
N LEU A 203 -26.70 -16.92 -11.49
CA LEU A 203 -28.00 -16.28 -11.70
C LEU A 203 -28.75 -15.99 -10.39
N HIS A 204 -28.80 -16.95 -9.48
CA HIS A 204 -29.48 -16.78 -8.21
C HIS A 204 -28.53 -16.40 -7.05
N SER A 205 -27.28 -16.80 -7.11
CA SER A 205 -26.31 -16.54 -6.05
C SER A 205 -25.78 -15.09 -6.14
N ASN A 206 -25.26 -14.68 -7.29
CA ASN A 206 -24.69 -13.34 -7.49
C ASN A 206 -24.94 -12.80 -8.92
N PRO A 207 -26.18 -12.41 -9.26
CA PRO A 207 -26.54 -11.95 -10.61
C PRO A 207 -25.80 -10.66 -11.04
N LEU A 208 -25.37 -9.82 -10.10
CA LEU A 208 -24.58 -8.62 -10.37
C LEU A 208 -23.23 -8.95 -11.04
N ARG A 209 -22.66 -10.12 -10.74
CA ARG A 209 -21.42 -10.58 -11.39
C ARG A 209 -21.60 -10.97 -12.85
N ILE A 210 -22.83 -11.21 -13.30
CA ILE A 210 -23.12 -11.45 -14.72
C ILE A 210 -22.89 -10.18 -15.53
N LEU A 211 -23.14 -9.01 -14.92
CA LEU A 211 -22.90 -7.70 -15.57
C LEU A 211 -21.43 -7.44 -15.90
N ASP A 212 -20.51 -8.08 -15.17
CA ASP A 212 -19.05 -7.94 -15.36
C ASP A 212 -18.47 -9.01 -16.33
N THR A 213 -19.32 -9.72 -17.07
CA THR A 213 -18.87 -10.74 -18.01
C THR A 213 -18.02 -10.12 -19.12
N LYS A 214 -16.91 -10.80 -19.48
CA LYS A 214 -16.08 -10.48 -20.63
C LYS A 214 -16.44 -11.29 -21.89
N ASN A 215 -17.48 -12.13 -21.81
CA ASN A 215 -17.94 -12.96 -22.93
C ASN A 215 -18.57 -12.07 -24.01
N PRO A 216 -17.99 -11.99 -25.22
CA PRO A 216 -18.52 -11.13 -26.29
C PRO A 216 -19.97 -11.47 -26.70
N ALA A 217 -20.35 -12.75 -26.60
CA ALA A 217 -21.70 -13.19 -26.95
C ALA A 217 -22.78 -12.67 -25.99
N MET A 218 -22.40 -12.31 -24.76
CA MET A 218 -23.31 -11.80 -23.73
C MET A 218 -23.34 -10.27 -23.64
N GLN A 219 -22.48 -9.54 -24.34
CA GLN A 219 -22.39 -8.08 -24.21
C GLN A 219 -23.70 -7.36 -24.51
N ALA A 220 -24.42 -7.75 -25.56
CA ALA A 220 -25.71 -7.16 -25.93
C ALA A 220 -26.78 -7.41 -24.84
N LEU A 221 -26.78 -8.62 -24.28
CA LEU A 221 -27.67 -9.00 -23.18
C LEU A 221 -27.41 -8.18 -21.92
N VAL A 222 -26.14 -8.04 -21.55
CA VAL A 222 -25.73 -7.27 -20.36
C VAL A 222 -25.98 -5.77 -20.54
N GLU A 223 -25.82 -5.23 -21.75
CA GLU A 223 -26.08 -3.82 -22.06
C GLU A 223 -27.58 -3.47 -21.90
N ALA A 224 -28.44 -4.41 -22.26
CA ALA A 224 -29.92 -4.28 -22.16
C ALA A 224 -30.48 -4.63 -20.76
N ALA A 225 -29.65 -5.12 -19.85
CA ALA A 225 -30.09 -5.48 -18.50
C ALA A 225 -30.54 -4.25 -17.68
N PRO A 226 -31.49 -4.42 -16.73
CA PRO A 226 -31.92 -3.36 -15.82
C PRO A 226 -30.73 -2.66 -15.17
N LYS A 227 -30.72 -1.34 -15.18
CA LYS A 227 -29.63 -0.54 -14.61
C LYS A 227 -29.96 -0.13 -13.19
N LEU A 228 -28.99 -0.20 -12.31
CA LEU A 228 -29.18 0.18 -10.90
C LEU A 228 -29.70 1.60 -10.75
N ALA A 229 -29.31 2.52 -11.64
CA ALA A 229 -29.79 3.91 -11.65
C ALA A 229 -31.32 4.06 -11.67
N GLU A 230 -32.06 3.08 -12.21
CA GLU A 230 -33.52 3.06 -12.28
C GLU A 230 -34.18 2.73 -10.92
N PHE A 231 -33.39 2.22 -9.98
CA PHE A 231 -33.84 1.77 -8.66
C PHE A 231 -33.40 2.73 -7.53
N LEU A 232 -32.61 3.74 -7.84
CA LEU A 232 -32.10 4.68 -6.85
C LEU A 232 -33.21 5.65 -6.38
N GLY A 233 -33.42 5.71 -5.06
CA GLY A 233 -34.29 6.68 -4.43
C GLY A 233 -33.62 8.04 -4.24
N VAL A 234 -34.41 9.03 -3.78
CA VAL A 234 -34.00 10.42 -3.63
C VAL A 234 -32.75 10.56 -2.74
N ASP A 235 -32.67 9.80 -1.64
CA ASP A 235 -31.55 9.89 -0.69
C ASP A 235 -30.24 9.40 -1.30
N SER A 236 -30.29 8.28 -2.03
CA SER A 236 -29.10 7.74 -2.70
C SER A 236 -28.62 8.62 -3.84
N LEU A 237 -29.55 9.18 -4.61
CA LEU A 237 -29.24 10.17 -5.65
C LEU A 237 -28.65 11.46 -5.06
N ALA A 238 -29.24 12.01 -3.99
CA ALA A 238 -28.73 13.19 -3.33
C ALA A 238 -27.33 12.97 -2.73
N HIS A 239 -27.08 11.81 -2.11
CA HIS A 239 -25.77 11.47 -1.59
C HIS A 239 -24.73 11.40 -2.73
N PHE A 240 -25.06 10.71 -3.82
CA PHE A 240 -24.15 10.55 -4.96
C PHE A 240 -23.87 11.87 -5.68
N GLU A 241 -24.88 12.73 -5.83
CA GLU A 241 -24.70 14.10 -6.37
C GLU A 241 -23.87 14.96 -5.41
N GLY A 242 -24.04 14.82 -4.09
CA GLY A 242 -23.20 15.48 -3.09
C GLY A 242 -21.72 15.14 -3.24
N VAL A 243 -21.38 13.86 -3.42
CA VAL A 243 -19.99 13.44 -3.70
C VAL A 243 -19.48 14.08 -4.99
N GLN A 244 -20.24 14.01 -6.09
CA GLN A 244 -19.83 14.56 -7.38
C GLN A 244 -19.63 16.09 -7.30
N THR A 245 -20.48 16.79 -6.57
CA THR A 245 -20.38 18.24 -6.38
C THR A 245 -19.09 18.61 -5.68
N LEU A 246 -18.77 17.94 -4.56
CA LEU A 246 -17.52 18.17 -3.82
C LEU A 246 -16.27 17.85 -4.67
N LEU A 247 -16.31 16.80 -5.49
CA LEU A 247 -15.22 16.48 -6.40
C LEU A 247 -15.02 17.53 -7.50
N ARG A 248 -16.13 18.08 -8.05
CA ARG A 248 -16.05 19.18 -9.04
C ARG A 248 -15.49 20.45 -8.41
N GLU A 249 -15.92 20.81 -7.20
CA GLU A 249 -15.38 21.95 -6.44
C GLU A 249 -13.89 21.79 -6.12
N ALA A 250 -13.45 20.54 -5.86
CA ALA A 250 -12.04 20.21 -5.65
C ALA A 250 -11.25 20.08 -6.98
N ALA A 251 -11.89 20.30 -8.14
CA ALA A 251 -11.31 20.14 -9.47
C ALA A 251 -10.72 18.73 -9.73
N ILE A 252 -11.30 17.69 -9.14
CA ILE A 252 -10.90 16.29 -9.36
C ILE A 252 -11.69 15.73 -10.55
N PRO A 253 -11.04 15.37 -11.68
CA PRO A 253 -11.69 14.76 -12.80
C PRO A 253 -12.13 13.32 -12.46
N PHE A 254 -13.31 12.93 -12.88
CA PHE A 254 -13.82 11.58 -12.69
C PHE A 254 -14.71 11.14 -13.86
N ARG A 255 -14.83 9.83 -14.02
CA ARG A 255 -15.75 9.18 -14.94
C ARG A 255 -16.77 8.34 -14.18
N ILE A 256 -18.06 8.55 -14.47
CA ILE A 256 -19.11 7.65 -13.98
C ILE A 256 -19.03 6.34 -14.76
N ASN A 257 -18.83 5.24 -14.02
CA ASN A 257 -18.83 3.89 -14.59
C ASN A 257 -19.97 3.06 -14.00
N PRO A 258 -21.13 2.95 -14.69
CA PRO A 258 -22.29 2.21 -14.17
C PRO A 258 -22.03 0.70 -13.96
N ARG A 259 -20.97 0.17 -14.57
CA ARG A 259 -20.55 -1.24 -14.41
C ARG A 259 -19.57 -1.44 -13.27
N LEU A 260 -19.11 -0.36 -12.62
CA LEU A 260 -18.19 -0.47 -11.49
C LEU A 260 -18.91 -1.12 -10.32
N VAL A 261 -18.53 -2.34 -10.01
CA VAL A 261 -18.92 -3.11 -8.84
C VAL A 261 -17.67 -3.57 -8.10
N ARG A 262 -17.78 -3.83 -6.81
CA ARG A 262 -16.65 -4.28 -6.00
C ARG A 262 -16.71 -5.80 -5.78
N GLY A 263 -15.53 -6.41 -5.57
CA GLY A 263 -15.39 -7.85 -5.31
C GLY A 263 -15.84 -8.31 -3.93
N LEU A 264 -16.35 -7.41 -3.10
CA LEU A 264 -16.74 -7.60 -1.71
C LEU A 264 -18.20 -7.13 -1.57
N ASP A 265 -19.05 -7.95 -0.96
CA ASP A 265 -20.51 -7.74 -0.97
C ASP A 265 -20.98 -6.67 0.04
N TYR A 266 -20.13 -6.23 0.95
CA TYR A 266 -20.48 -5.26 1.98
C TYR A 266 -20.67 -3.82 1.47
N TYR A 267 -20.19 -3.48 0.27
CA TYR A 267 -20.31 -2.13 -0.24
C TYR A 267 -21.75 -1.70 -0.52
N ASN A 268 -22.04 -0.45 -0.23
CA ASN A 268 -23.27 0.25 -0.58
C ASN A 268 -22.96 1.71 -0.95
N ARG A 269 -23.94 2.43 -1.53
CA ARG A 269 -23.80 3.83 -1.94
C ARG A 269 -22.53 4.04 -2.76
N THR A 270 -21.67 5.00 -2.40
CA THR A 270 -20.47 5.36 -3.14
C THR A 270 -19.49 4.20 -3.27
N VAL A 271 -19.05 3.93 -4.49
CA VAL A 271 -17.90 3.08 -4.79
C VAL A 271 -17.00 3.79 -5.80
N PHE A 272 -15.70 3.59 -5.69
CA PHE A 272 -14.74 4.19 -6.59
C PHE A 272 -13.53 3.28 -6.82
N GLU A 273 -12.88 3.48 -7.96
CA GLU A 273 -11.58 2.90 -8.29
C GLU A 273 -10.67 3.94 -8.95
N TRP A 274 -9.41 3.93 -8.53
CA TRP A 274 -8.34 4.59 -9.22
C TRP A 274 -7.65 3.57 -10.11
N VAL A 275 -7.67 3.82 -11.41
CA VAL A 275 -7.23 2.88 -12.44
C VAL A 275 -6.13 3.46 -13.31
N THR A 276 -5.26 2.59 -13.83
CA THR A 276 -4.17 2.94 -14.74
C THR A 276 -4.15 1.98 -15.93
N ASP A 277 -3.74 2.44 -17.09
CA ASP A 277 -3.50 1.61 -18.28
C ASP A 277 -2.05 1.07 -18.36
N LYS A 278 -1.14 1.62 -17.55
CA LYS A 278 0.29 1.26 -17.55
C LYS A 278 0.59 -0.13 -16.99
N LEU A 279 -0.32 -0.72 -16.22
CA LEU A 279 -0.16 -2.04 -15.61
C LEU A 279 -0.94 -3.16 -16.34
N GLY A 280 -1.38 -2.92 -17.57
CA GLY A 280 -2.08 -3.89 -18.40
C GLY A 280 -3.43 -4.33 -17.79
N ALA A 281 -3.68 -5.64 -17.69
CA ALA A 281 -4.95 -6.19 -17.18
C ALA A 281 -5.19 -5.92 -15.67
N GLN A 282 -4.20 -5.38 -14.95
CA GLN A 282 -4.25 -5.07 -13.52
C GLN A 282 -4.46 -3.55 -13.28
N ALA A 283 -5.46 -2.99 -13.93
CA ALA A 283 -5.70 -1.55 -13.98
C ALA A 283 -5.93 -0.88 -12.62
N THR A 284 -6.61 -1.54 -11.66
CA THR A 284 -6.96 -0.94 -10.37
C THR A 284 -5.77 -0.88 -9.43
N VAL A 285 -5.34 0.31 -9.02
CA VAL A 285 -4.27 0.55 -8.03
C VAL A 285 -4.80 0.85 -6.63
N CYS A 286 -5.99 1.46 -6.56
CA CYS A 286 -6.69 1.75 -5.32
C CYS A 286 -8.19 1.64 -5.55
N GLY A 287 -8.93 1.19 -4.56
CA GLY A 287 -10.38 1.17 -4.66
C GLY A 287 -11.05 1.10 -3.31
N GLY A 288 -12.24 1.67 -3.23
CA GLY A 288 -12.98 1.79 -1.99
C GLY A 288 -14.43 2.15 -2.18
N GLY A 289 -15.04 2.60 -1.10
CA GLY A 289 -16.42 3.03 -1.06
C GLY A 289 -17.03 2.95 0.34
N ARG A 290 -18.33 3.12 0.40
CA ARG A 290 -19.12 3.07 1.62
C ARG A 290 -19.63 1.65 1.91
N TYR A 291 -19.70 1.31 3.19
CA TYR A 291 -20.12 -0.02 3.67
C TYR A 291 -20.87 0.08 5.01
N ASP A 292 -21.92 0.88 5.05
CA ASP A 292 -22.69 1.22 6.27
C ASP A 292 -23.26 0.02 7.02
N GLY A 293 -23.54 -1.09 6.32
CA GLY A 293 -24.10 -2.31 6.91
C GLY A 293 -23.09 -3.25 7.59
N LEU A 294 -21.77 -3.09 7.33
CA LEU A 294 -20.77 -4.07 7.77
C LEU A 294 -20.62 -4.12 9.30
N VAL A 295 -20.67 -2.97 9.97
CA VAL A 295 -20.54 -2.90 11.42
C VAL A 295 -21.68 -3.67 12.11
N GLU A 296 -22.93 -3.49 11.65
CA GLU A 296 -24.09 -4.21 12.14
C GLU A 296 -24.03 -5.71 11.81
N GLN A 297 -23.61 -6.06 10.60
CA GLN A 297 -23.43 -7.43 10.13
C GLN A 297 -22.43 -8.22 10.99
N LEU A 298 -21.40 -7.54 11.51
CA LEU A 298 -20.41 -8.12 12.42
C LEU A 298 -20.82 -8.04 13.90
N GLY A 299 -22.06 -7.63 14.21
CA GLY A 299 -22.65 -7.67 15.55
C GLY A 299 -22.59 -6.35 16.32
N GLY A 300 -22.22 -5.25 15.66
CA GLY A 300 -22.24 -3.91 16.24
C GLY A 300 -23.59 -3.22 16.09
N LYS A 301 -23.68 -1.98 16.58
CA LYS A 301 -24.80 -1.09 16.27
C LYS A 301 -24.66 -0.55 14.84
N PRO A 302 -25.76 -0.26 14.12
CA PRO A 302 -25.71 0.42 12.84
C PRO A 302 -24.79 1.64 12.90
N THR A 303 -23.71 1.62 12.12
CA THR A 303 -22.70 2.68 12.12
C THR A 303 -22.24 2.92 10.70
N PRO A 304 -22.43 4.13 10.16
CA PRO A 304 -21.93 4.47 8.84
C PRO A 304 -20.43 4.31 8.76
N ALA A 305 -19.96 3.74 7.66
CA ALA A 305 -18.54 3.52 7.45
C ALA A 305 -18.18 3.57 5.97
N CYS A 306 -17.00 4.07 5.68
CA CYS A 306 -16.40 4.08 4.34
C CYS A 306 -14.90 3.94 4.44
N GLY A 307 -14.28 3.46 3.37
CA GLY A 307 -12.84 3.25 3.35
C GLY A 307 -12.33 2.86 1.97
N PHE A 308 -11.02 2.67 1.88
CA PHE A 308 -10.36 2.20 0.67
C PHE A 308 -9.12 1.38 0.97
N GLY A 309 -8.71 0.58 -0.01
CA GLY A 309 -7.46 -0.17 0.03
C GLY A 309 -6.57 0.14 -1.17
N MET A 310 -5.27 0.33 -0.92
CA MET A 310 -4.22 0.53 -1.92
C MET A 310 -3.28 -0.67 -1.92
N GLY A 311 -3.04 -1.28 -3.08
CA GLY A 311 -2.05 -2.34 -3.23
C GLY A 311 -0.65 -1.75 -3.40
N ILE A 312 0.25 -2.00 -2.43
CA ILE A 312 1.59 -1.39 -2.42
C ILE A 312 2.40 -1.86 -3.62
N GLU A 313 2.42 -3.15 -3.93
CA GLU A 313 3.20 -3.70 -5.05
C GLU A 313 2.83 -3.05 -6.39
N ARG A 314 1.54 -2.76 -6.60
CA ARG A 314 1.09 -2.09 -7.84
C ARG A 314 1.51 -0.64 -7.90
N LEU A 315 1.38 0.07 -6.78
CA LEU A 315 1.80 1.46 -6.68
C LEU A 315 3.32 1.59 -6.82
N MET A 316 4.09 0.69 -6.21
CA MET A 316 5.55 0.66 -6.35
C MET A 316 5.97 0.44 -7.81
N MET A 317 5.35 -0.54 -8.50
CA MET A 317 5.63 -0.75 -9.93
C MET A 317 5.30 0.47 -10.79
N LEU A 318 4.25 1.22 -10.47
CA LEU A 318 3.87 2.42 -11.20
C LEU A 318 4.83 3.57 -10.87
N TRP A 319 5.16 3.74 -9.60
CA TRP A 319 6.07 4.77 -9.11
C TRP A 319 7.50 4.61 -9.65
N GLU A 320 8.01 3.37 -9.73
CA GLU A 320 9.31 3.06 -10.35
C GLU A 320 9.37 3.46 -11.84
N VAL A 321 8.29 3.24 -12.57
CA VAL A 321 8.19 3.66 -13.98
C VAL A 321 8.19 5.18 -14.12
N SER A 322 7.59 5.89 -13.16
CA SER A 322 7.46 7.35 -13.17
C SER A 322 8.72 8.08 -12.71
N GLN A 323 9.40 7.58 -11.65
CA GLN A 323 10.52 8.29 -11.01
C GLN A 323 11.89 7.90 -11.56
N GLY A 324 12.01 6.82 -12.35
CA GLY A 324 13.30 6.29 -12.79
C GLY A 324 14.11 5.66 -11.63
N ASP A 325 15.44 5.66 -11.73
CA ASP A 325 16.31 5.18 -10.66
C ASP A 325 16.21 6.13 -9.45
N ALA A 326 15.35 5.79 -8.49
CA ALA A 326 15.35 6.48 -7.20
C ALA A 326 16.70 6.31 -6.51
N ALA A 327 17.19 7.38 -5.87
CA ALA A 327 18.46 7.36 -5.17
C ALA A 327 18.49 6.21 -4.15
N ARG A 328 19.47 5.34 -4.29
CA ARG A 328 19.76 4.31 -3.27
C ARG A 328 20.21 5.00 -2.00
N SER A 329 19.81 4.50 -0.86
CA SER A 329 20.43 4.85 0.40
C SER A 329 21.88 4.35 0.37
N VAL A 330 22.82 5.27 0.35
CA VAL A 330 24.25 4.97 0.35
C VAL A 330 24.85 5.53 1.64
N PRO A 331 25.85 4.87 2.23
CA PRO A 331 26.50 5.43 3.42
C PRO A 331 27.21 6.73 3.08
N ASP A 332 27.20 7.69 4.01
CA ASP A 332 27.98 8.91 3.88
C ASP A 332 29.46 8.59 3.92
N VAL A 333 29.84 7.73 4.87
CA VAL A 333 31.23 7.39 5.18
C VAL A 333 31.46 5.88 5.14
N TYR A 334 32.50 5.45 4.42
CA TYR A 334 33.07 4.12 4.57
C TYR A 334 34.43 4.24 5.24
N LEU A 335 34.56 3.71 6.47
CA LEU A 335 35.80 3.80 7.23
C LEU A 335 36.66 2.57 7.03
N VAL A 336 37.85 2.75 6.48
CA VAL A 336 38.88 1.71 6.24
C VAL A 336 40.02 1.83 7.22
N HIS A 337 40.59 0.72 7.66
CA HIS A 337 41.69 0.74 8.63
C HIS A 337 42.63 -0.45 8.43
N GLN A 338 43.92 -0.24 8.80
CA GLN A 338 44.92 -1.31 8.79
C GLN A 338 45.91 -1.12 9.95
N GLY A 339 46.01 -2.13 10.79
CA GLY A 339 46.80 -2.14 12.01
C GLY A 339 45.95 -2.37 13.26
N GLU A 340 46.57 -2.80 14.36
CA GLU A 340 45.83 -3.11 15.59
C GLU A 340 45.39 -1.83 16.32
N ALA A 341 46.30 -0.85 16.41
CA ALA A 341 45.98 0.46 16.97
C ALA A 341 44.93 1.19 16.12
N ALA A 342 45.12 1.17 14.79
CA ALA A 342 44.19 1.73 13.81
C ALA A 342 42.78 1.10 13.96
N SER A 343 42.67 -0.20 14.16
CA SER A 343 41.39 -0.86 14.30
C SER A 343 40.62 -0.36 15.53
N ARG A 344 41.28 -0.23 16.66
CA ARG A 344 40.69 0.28 17.90
C ARG A 344 40.27 1.74 17.79
N PHE A 345 41.11 2.55 17.13
CA PHE A 345 40.81 3.95 16.89
C PHE A 345 39.65 4.14 15.90
N ALA A 346 39.68 3.43 14.78
CA ALA A 346 38.64 3.45 13.77
C ALA A 346 37.26 3.06 14.35
N PHE A 347 37.23 2.09 15.27
CA PHE A 347 35.99 1.70 15.93
C PHE A 347 35.38 2.84 16.75
N ARG A 348 36.17 3.58 17.51
CA ARG A 348 35.69 4.74 18.26
C ARG A 348 35.31 5.90 17.34
N LEU A 349 36.10 6.15 16.32
CA LEU A 349 35.84 7.20 15.34
C LEU A 349 34.54 6.96 14.56
N ALA A 350 34.24 5.70 14.21
CA ALA A 350 32.99 5.34 13.57
C ALA A 350 31.76 5.67 14.43
N GLU A 351 31.83 5.40 15.75
CA GLU A 351 30.74 5.75 16.67
C GLU A 351 30.60 7.26 16.84
N GLN A 352 31.71 7.98 16.96
CA GLN A 352 31.69 9.44 17.00
C GLN A 352 30.99 10.04 15.75
N LEU A 353 31.39 9.61 14.56
CA LEU A 353 30.74 10.08 13.33
C LEU A 353 29.24 9.70 13.25
N ARG A 354 28.82 8.55 13.82
CA ARG A 354 27.40 8.19 13.93
C ARG A 354 26.64 9.09 14.90
N GLU A 355 27.27 9.46 16.03
CA GLU A 355 26.73 10.46 16.97
C GLU A 355 26.58 11.85 16.31
N ASP A 356 27.50 12.20 15.40
CA ASP A 356 27.44 13.41 14.59
C ASP A 356 26.37 13.34 13.47
N GLY A 357 25.65 12.19 13.32
CA GLY A 357 24.52 12.01 12.40
C GLY A 357 24.85 11.37 11.04
N PHE A 358 26.09 10.92 10.83
CA PHE A 358 26.49 10.28 9.56
C PHE A 358 26.09 8.79 9.51
N ALA A 359 25.72 8.31 8.32
CA ALA A 359 25.60 6.89 8.01
C ALA A 359 27.01 6.31 7.76
N VAL A 360 27.56 5.57 8.73
CA VAL A 360 28.94 5.09 8.69
C VAL A 360 29.00 3.58 8.58
N VAL A 361 29.68 3.08 7.54
CA VAL A 361 30.09 1.67 7.42
C VAL A 361 31.54 1.54 7.86
N LEU A 362 31.77 0.90 9.00
CA LEU A 362 33.10 0.49 9.41
C LEU A 362 33.51 -0.80 8.70
N HIS A 363 34.66 -0.82 8.05
CA HIS A 363 35.17 -2.02 7.43
C HIS A 363 35.48 -3.10 8.48
N CYS A 364 34.84 -4.25 8.35
CA CYS A 364 35.08 -5.43 9.19
C CYS A 364 35.74 -6.54 8.37
N GLY A 365 36.53 -7.40 9.03
CA GLY A 365 37.12 -8.58 8.41
C GLY A 365 38.55 -8.40 7.93
N GLY A 366 39.19 -7.25 8.19
CA GLY A 366 40.60 -7.00 7.89
C GLY A 366 40.93 -6.90 6.38
N GLY A 367 42.18 -7.15 6.02
CA GLY A 367 42.68 -7.03 4.65
C GLY A 367 43.52 -5.76 4.43
N ASN A 368 44.07 -5.63 3.23
CA ASN A 368 44.89 -4.46 2.88
C ASN A 368 44.01 -3.28 2.44
N PHE A 369 44.53 -2.07 2.54
CA PHE A 369 43.84 -0.85 2.16
C PHE A 369 43.28 -0.87 0.73
N LYS A 370 44.00 -1.45 -0.24
CA LYS A 370 43.56 -1.53 -1.64
C LYS A 370 42.20 -2.28 -1.75
N ASN A 371 42.06 -3.40 -1.06
CA ASN A 371 40.85 -4.18 -1.10
C ASN A 371 39.70 -3.51 -0.32
N GLN A 372 40.02 -2.86 0.80
CA GLN A 372 39.06 -2.10 1.59
C GLN A 372 38.53 -0.89 0.80
N MET A 373 39.43 -0.12 0.15
CA MET A 373 39.03 1.00 -0.71
C MET A 373 38.18 0.58 -1.90
N LYS A 374 38.42 -0.61 -2.49
CA LYS A 374 37.52 -1.16 -3.52
C LYS A 374 36.13 -1.43 -3.00
N LYS A 375 36.00 -1.91 -1.74
CA LYS A 375 34.69 -2.10 -1.09
C LYS A 375 34.03 -0.77 -0.75
N ALA A 376 34.81 0.22 -0.28
CA ALA A 376 34.32 1.57 -0.03
C ALA A 376 33.73 2.20 -1.31
N ASP A 377 34.45 2.09 -2.43
CA ASP A 377 33.95 2.57 -3.71
C ASP A 377 32.70 1.83 -4.17
N GLY A 378 32.69 0.49 -4.05
CA GLY A 378 31.54 -0.36 -4.41
C GLY A 378 30.32 -0.20 -3.51
N SER A 379 30.45 0.38 -2.29
CA SER A 379 29.34 0.64 -1.38
C SER A 379 28.50 1.87 -1.75
N GLY A 380 29.00 2.69 -2.68
CA GLY A 380 28.36 3.96 -3.01
C GLY A 380 28.68 5.11 -2.06
N ALA A 381 29.45 4.87 -0.98
CA ALA A 381 29.79 5.90 0.00
C ALA A 381 30.33 7.18 -0.64
N ALA A 382 29.95 8.33 -0.09
CA ALA A 382 30.45 9.63 -0.56
C ALA A 382 31.93 9.82 -0.20
N VAL A 383 32.30 9.37 1.01
CA VAL A 383 33.64 9.56 1.56
C VAL A 383 34.24 8.25 2.06
N ALA A 384 35.53 8.02 1.76
CA ALA A 384 36.32 7.03 2.47
C ALA A 384 37.15 7.74 3.56
N VAL A 385 37.01 7.30 4.81
CA VAL A 385 37.87 7.68 5.93
C VAL A 385 38.91 6.58 6.11
N ILE A 386 40.17 6.95 6.21
CA ILE A 386 41.32 6.05 6.18
C ILE A 386 42.11 6.22 7.47
N VAL A 387 42.37 5.13 8.16
CA VAL A 387 43.11 5.10 9.43
C VAL A 387 44.18 4.02 9.39
N GLY A 388 45.42 4.42 9.42
CA GLY A 388 46.60 3.57 9.69
C GLY A 388 47.03 3.69 11.13
N ASP A 389 48.06 2.92 11.54
CA ASP A 389 48.64 3.03 12.89
C ASP A 389 49.27 4.40 13.15
N ASP A 390 49.80 5.10 12.13
CA ASP A 390 50.35 6.45 12.23
C ASP A 390 49.25 7.49 12.49
N GLU A 391 48.12 7.39 11.78
CA GLU A 391 46.95 8.24 12.03
C GLU A 391 46.39 7.98 13.45
N ALA A 392 46.28 6.73 13.85
CA ALA A 392 45.78 6.37 15.18
C ALA A 392 46.69 6.89 16.30
N ALA A 393 48.01 6.85 16.11
CA ALA A 393 48.99 7.38 17.06
C ALA A 393 48.96 8.93 17.17
N ALA A 394 48.61 9.61 16.10
CA ALA A 394 48.48 11.06 16.05
C ALA A 394 47.09 11.58 16.41
N GLU A 395 46.11 10.70 16.66
CA GLU A 395 44.68 11.03 16.80
C GLU A 395 44.13 11.80 15.59
N GLU A 396 44.57 11.41 14.40
CA GLU A 396 44.19 11.98 13.12
C GLU A 396 43.45 10.93 12.24
N ALA A 397 42.82 11.40 11.20
CA ALA A 397 42.26 10.57 10.12
C ALA A 397 42.49 11.21 8.76
N SER A 398 42.76 10.37 7.78
CA SER A 398 42.77 10.79 6.38
C SER A 398 41.37 10.55 5.79
N PHE A 399 40.92 11.41 4.87
CA PHE A 399 39.69 11.17 4.12
C PHE A 399 39.83 11.48 2.64
N LYS A 400 38.97 10.85 1.83
CA LYS A 400 38.94 11.04 0.39
C LYS A 400 37.51 11.04 -0.11
N LEU A 401 37.11 12.05 -0.88
CA LEU A 401 35.83 12.06 -1.61
C LEU A 401 35.87 10.99 -2.72
N LEU A 402 34.87 10.10 -2.75
CA LEU A 402 34.86 8.97 -3.68
C LEU A 402 34.11 9.29 -4.99
N ARG A 403 33.16 10.23 -4.96
CA ARG A 403 32.26 10.52 -6.10
C ARG A 403 32.77 11.69 -6.97
N GLU A 404 33.32 12.71 -6.36
CA GLU A 404 33.77 13.93 -7.06
C GLU A 404 35.22 13.88 -7.52
N GLY A 405 35.93 12.85 -7.07
CA GLY A 405 37.38 12.79 -7.23
C GLY A 405 38.09 13.89 -6.40
N GLY A 406 39.15 13.57 -5.73
CA GLY A 406 39.83 14.54 -4.89
C GLY A 406 41.09 13.95 -4.31
N GLU A 407 41.97 14.84 -3.86
CA GLU A 407 43.15 14.45 -3.12
C GLU A 407 42.77 13.98 -1.70
N GLN A 408 43.52 13.03 -1.19
CA GLN A 408 43.40 12.60 0.20
C GLN A 408 43.86 13.75 1.10
N ARG A 409 43.02 14.08 2.10
CA ARG A 409 43.32 15.08 3.12
C ARG A 409 43.45 14.41 4.47
N ARG A 410 44.30 14.95 5.34
CA ARG A 410 44.52 14.47 6.70
C ARG A 410 44.25 15.59 7.69
N LEU A 411 43.55 15.28 8.78
CA LEU A 411 43.22 16.26 9.82
C LEU A 411 42.98 15.57 11.17
N PRO A 412 42.96 16.33 12.28
CA PRO A 412 42.60 15.79 13.60
C PRO A 412 41.21 15.18 13.58
N ALA A 413 41.06 14.01 14.21
CA ALA A 413 39.78 13.28 14.24
C ALA A 413 38.65 14.12 14.86
N ALA A 414 38.94 14.95 15.84
CA ALA A 414 37.99 15.87 16.45
C ALA A 414 37.34 16.88 15.47
N GLN A 415 37.99 17.17 14.35
CA GLN A 415 37.50 18.11 13.32
C GLN A 415 36.84 17.41 12.15
N LEU A 416 36.86 16.06 12.12
CA LEU A 416 36.42 15.30 10.97
C LEU A 416 34.92 15.46 10.75
N GLY A 417 34.09 15.33 11.81
CA GLY A 417 32.65 15.46 11.70
C GLY A 417 32.20 16.80 11.11
N GLU A 418 32.72 17.91 11.66
CA GLU A 418 32.39 19.25 11.14
C GLU A 418 32.85 19.45 9.68
N THR A 419 34.07 18.96 9.35
CA THR A 419 34.57 19.02 7.98
C THR A 419 33.71 18.21 7.01
N LEU A 420 33.33 17.01 7.37
CA LEU A 420 32.48 16.17 6.53
C LEU A 420 31.06 16.72 6.39
N ALA A 421 30.49 17.30 7.44
CA ALA A 421 29.21 17.98 7.38
C ALA A 421 29.22 19.14 6.40
N ALA A 422 30.25 19.97 6.46
CA ALA A 422 30.46 21.08 5.51
C ALA A 422 30.62 20.61 4.05
N LEU A 423 31.22 19.44 3.83
CA LEU A 423 31.44 18.91 2.48
C LEU A 423 30.22 18.18 1.91
N LEU A 424 29.42 17.50 2.75
CA LEU A 424 28.34 16.64 2.29
C LEU A 424 26.97 17.30 2.34
N TYR A 425 26.76 18.27 3.26
CA TYR A 425 25.44 18.84 3.53
C TYR A 425 25.37 20.36 3.42
N ASN A 426 26.46 21.05 3.07
CA ASN A 426 26.37 22.46 2.69
C ASN A 426 25.65 22.56 1.35
N VAL A 427 24.33 22.70 1.47
CA VAL A 427 23.51 23.36 0.46
C VAL A 427 24.06 24.78 0.35
N GLU A 428 24.45 25.17 -0.88
CA GLU A 428 24.74 26.57 -1.20
C GLU A 428 23.67 27.44 -0.55
N GLU A 429 24.05 28.32 0.38
CA GLU A 429 23.25 29.50 0.67
C GLU A 429 23.09 30.20 -0.69
N GLU A 430 21.92 30.06 -1.32
CA GLU A 430 21.53 30.91 -2.42
C GLU A 430 21.75 32.33 -1.95
N ASP A 431 22.76 32.94 -2.54
CA ASP A 431 23.19 34.33 -2.35
C ASP A 431 21.96 35.21 -2.53
N GLY A 432 21.35 35.61 -1.40
CA GLY A 432 20.26 36.53 -1.33
C GLY A 432 20.74 37.92 -1.74
N SER A 433 20.93 38.15 -3.02
CA SER A 433 21.16 39.49 -3.56
C SER A 433 19.97 39.94 -4.39
N VAL A 434 19.12 40.76 -3.71
CA VAL A 434 18.20 41.81 -4.16
C VAL A 434 16.98 41.38 -4.98
#